data_15c97575bb1eaf3a3f48b61afcb6f568
#
_entry.id   15c97575bb1eaf3a3f48b61afcb6f568
#
_cell.length_a   1.000
_cell.length_b   1.000
_cell.length_c   1.000
_cell.angle_alpha   90.00
_cell.angle_beta   90.00
_cell.angle_gamma   90.00
#
_symmetry.space_group_name_H-M   'P 1'
#
loop_
_entity.id
_entity.type
_entity.pdbx_description
1 polymer ?
#
loop_
_entity_poly.entity_id
_entity_poly.type
_entity_poly.pdbx_seq_one_letter_code
_entity_poly.pdbx_strand_id
1 'polypeptide(L)'
;MMVVISPYAKKLISGKRNPKNYAYWGELLQLIPKDVHIVQVGIDGEDQLVDDFRVNLPVAELRKLLRECDTWISCDSFFQHLGWDEGKRGIVLWSVSDPLIFGHPENINLLKDRSNLAENQFLWWEYVEHRSDRFVDPQEVFSALSEVLSIEKEAEIVSNT
;
A
#
# COMPACT_ATOMS: atom_id res chain seq x y z
N MET A 1 -12.88 8.93 8.85
CA MET A 1 -12.04 7.73 8.63
C MET A 1 -10.65 8.15 8.15
N MET A 2 -9.65 7.40 8.55
CA MET A 2 -8.25 7.68 8.18
C MET A 2 -7.64 6.46 7.50
N VAL A 3 -7.03 6.69 6.33
CA VAL A 3 -6.31 5.69 5.55
C VAL A 3 -4.85 6.12 5.42
N VAL A 4 -3.93 5.23 5.78
CA VAL A 4 -2.49 5.48 5.60
C VAL A 4 -2.04 4.86 4.28
N ILE A 5 -1.27 5.62 3.50
CA ILE A 5 -0.63 5.09 2.28
C ILE A 5 0.89 5.12 2.43
N SER A 6 1.52 4.06 2.00
CA SER A 6 2.98 3.96 1.84
C SER A 6 3.27 3.62 0.38
N PRO A 7 3.39 4.66 -0.48
CA PRO A 7 3.33 4.44 -1.93
C PRO A 7 4.58 3.84 -2.55
N TYR A 8 5.75 3.98 -1.91
CA TYR A 8 7.01 3.68 -2.57
C TYR A 8 7.81 2.62 -1.83
N ALA A 9 8.37 1.68 -2.59
CA ALA A 9 9.39 0.76 -2.13
C ALA A 9 10.75 1.46 -2.10
N LYS A 10 11.77 0.75 -1.57
CA LYS A 10 13.14 1.26 -1.49
C LYS A 10 13.62 1.80 -2.83
N LYS A 11 14.30 2.95 -2.79
CA LYS A 11 14.93 3.51 -3.98
C LYS A 11 15.96 2.56 -4.56
N LEU A 12 15.95 2.40 -5.88
CA LEU A 12 16.96 1.63 -6.58
C LEU A 12 18.27 2.42 -6.66
N ILE A 13 19.38 1.71 -6.62
CA ILE A 13 20.74 2.30 -6.73
C ILE A 13 20.90 2.98 -8.09
N SER A 14 20.31 2.41 -9.15
CA SER A 14 20.33 2.97 -10.51
C SER A 14 19.57 4.29 -10.67
N GLY A 15 18.74 4.66 -9.70
CA GLY A 15 17.82 5.79 -9.81
C GLY A 15 16.58 5.50 -10.67
N LYS A 16 16.46 4.31 -11.25
CA LYS A 16 15.28 3.89 -11.98
C LYS A 16 14.10 3.69 -11.03
N ARG A 17 12.89 3.78 -11.59
CA ARG A 17 11.66 3.55 -10.85
C ARG A 17 11.59 2.10 -10.36
N ASN A 18 11.34 1.90 -9.07
CA ASN A 18 11.21 0.55 -8.52
C ASN A 18 10.00 -0.15 -9.17
N PRO A 19 10.16 -1.36 -9.71
CA PRO A 19 9.08 -2.08 -10.38
C PRO A 19 7.90 -2.43 -9.48
N LYS A 20 8.07 -2.32 -8.17
CA LYS A 20 7.02 -2.56 -7.17
C LYS A 20 6.13 -1.34 -6.92
N ASN A 21 6.53 -0.14 -7.37
CA ASN A 21 5.78 1.09 -7.11
C ASN A 21 4.51 1.13 -7.96
N TYR A 22 3.36 1.24 -7.30
CA TYR A 22 2.06 1.28 -7.97
C TYR A 22 2.00 2.43 -8.99
N ALA A 23 1.51 2.11 -10.20
CA ALA A 23 1.54 3.03 -11.32
C ALA A 23 0.43 4.09 -11.29
N TYR A 24 -0.67 3.84 -10.58
CA TYR A 24 -1.92 4.61 -10.71
C TYR A 24 -2.36 5.30 -9.42
N TRP A 25 -1.42 5.77 -8.61
CA TRP A 25 -1.75 6.46 -7.35
C TRP A 25 -2.62 7.70 -7.57
N GLY A 26 -2.32 8.51 -8.59
CA GLY A 26 -3.09 9.72 -8.90
C GLY A 26 -4.56 9.41 -9.17
N GLU A 27 -4.81 8.43 -10.02
CA GLU A 27 -6.16 7.99 -10.38
C GLU A 27 -6.89 7.37 -9.18
N LEU A 28 -6.19 6.57 -8.38
CA LEU A 28 -6.77 5.97 -7.17
C LEU A 28 -7.20 7.03 -6.17
N LEU A 29 -6.34 8.01 -5.90
CA LEU A 29 -6.61 9.07 -4.94
C LEU A 29 -7.82 9.92 -5.35
N GLN A 30 -8.04 10.10 -6.67
CA GLN A 30 -9.22 10.81 -7.18
C GLN A 30 -10.52 10.05 -6.93
N LEU A 31 -10.48 8.73 -6.81
CA LEU A 31 -11.66 7.90 -6.52
C LEU A 31 -12.05 7.93 -5.04
N ILE A 32 -11.12 8.20 -4.15
CA ILE A 32 -11.37 8.18 -2.70
C ILE A 32 -12.16 9.44 -2.30
N PRO A 33 -13.27 9.30 -1.56
CA PRO A 33 -14.04 10.45 -1.09
C PRO A 33 -13.19 11.42 -0.29
N LYS A 34 -13.46 12.73 -0.45
CA LYS A 34 -12.67 13.80 0.18
C LYS A 34 -12.82 13.88 1.70
N ASP A 35 -13.85 13.27 2.25
CA ASP A 35 -14.06 13.18 3.70
C ASP A 35 -13.19 12.09 4.35
N VAL A 36 -12.55 11.24 3.55
CA VAL A 36 -11.55 10.29 4.05
C VAL A 36 -10.21 11.01 4.21
N HIS A 37 -9.70 11.03 5.42
CA HIS A 37 -8.37 11.59 5.70
C HIS A 37 -7.28 10.61 5.26
N ILE A 38 -6.48 11.01 4.29
CA ILE A 38 -5.37 10.20 3.79
C ILE A 38 -4.06 10.75 4.32
N VAL A 39 -3.28 9.88 4.95
CA VAL A 39 -1.94 10.18 5.46
C VAL A 39 -0.93 9.39 4.63
N GLN A 40 -0.01 10.09 4.00
CA GLN A 40 1.12 9.47 3.31
C GLN A 40 2.30 9.36 4.26
N VAL A 41 2.94 8.21 4.28
CA VAL A 41 4.22 8.01 4.96
C VAL A 41 5.31 7.67 3.95
N GLY A 42 6.53 8.08 4.24
CA GLY A 42 7.65 7.85 3.35
C GLY A 42 8.92 8.50 3.86
N ILE A 43 9.90 8.63 2.97
CA ILE A 43 11.21 9.22 3.27
C ILE A 43 11.46 10.45 2.41
N ASP A 44 12.47 11.22 2.78
CA ASP A 44 12.92 12.38 2.01
C ASP A 44 13.17 12.03 0.54
N GLY A 45 12.72 12.91 -0.35
CA GLY A 45 12.90 12.77 -1.79
C GLY A 45 11.85 11.93 -2.50
N GLU A 46 10.89 11.35 -1.77
CA GLU A 46 9.72 10.72 -2.38
C GLU A 46 8.68 11.76 -2.77
N ASP A 47 7.92 11.48 -3.84
CA ASP A 47 6.89 12.41 -4.31
C ASP A 47 5.75 12.52 -3.30
N GLN A 48 5.37 13.75 -2.97
CA GLN A 48 4.19 14.02 -2.16
C GLN A 48 2.93 13.86 -3.00
N LEU A 49 2.04 12.96 -2.60
CA LEU A 49 0.79 12.67 -3.31
C LEU A 49 -0.44 13.29 -2.63
N VAL A 50 -0.37 13.52 -1.33
CA VAL A 50 -1.45 14.11 -0.52
C VAL A 50 -0.90 15.17 0.42
N ASP A 51 -1.79 16.02 0.94
CA ASP A 51 -1.39 17.15 1.79
C ASP A 51 -0.74 16.71 3.11
N ASP A 52 -1.25 15.65 3.74
CA ASP A 52 -0.69 15.11 4.97
C ASP A 52 0.40 14.08 4.65
N PHE A 53 1.60 14.57 4.38
CA PHE A 53 2.78 13.75 4.11
C PHE A 53 3.75 13.80 5.28
N ARG A 54 3.86 12.69 6.00
CA ARG A 54 4.73 12.54 7.18
C ARG A 54 6.01 11.82 6.80
N VAL A 55 7.11 12.56 6.81
CA VAL A 55 8.40 12.14 6.29
C VAL A 55 9.29 11.63 7.41
N ASN A 56 10.00 10.53 7.16
CA ASN A 56 11.01 9.97 8.07
C ASN A 56 10.51 9.67 9.48
N LEU A 57 9.28 9.18 9.61
CA LEU A 57 8.76 8.80 10.93
C LEU A 57 9.56 7.62 11.50
N PRO A 58 9.92 7.66 12.80
CA PRO A 58 10.48 6.51 13.48
C PRO A 58 9.49 5.34 13.47
N VAL A 59 9.99 4.11 13.57
CA VAL A 59 9.15 2.89 13.58
C VAL A 59 8.06 2.96 14.66
N ALA A 60 8.37 3.47 15.84
CA ALA A 60 7.40 3.64 16.93
C ALA A 60 6.21 4.53 16.52
N GLU A 61 6.47 5.61 15.78
CA GLU A 61 5.43 6.52 15.28
C GLU A 61 4.62 5.89 14.13
N LEU A 62 5.27 5.13 13.25
CA LEU A 62 4.58 4.35 12.21
C LEU A 62 3.63 3.33 12.84
N ARG A 63 4.06 2.63 13.88
CA ARG A 63 3.23 1.67 14.62
C ARG A 63 2.03 2.34 15.27
N LYS A 64 2.23 3.49 15.89
CA LYS A 64 1.14 4.29 16.47
C LYS A 64 0.12 4.68 15.41
N LEU A 65 0.58 5.17 14.28
CA LEU A 65 -0.27 5.56 13.16
C LEU A 65 -1.07 4.37 12.62
N LEU A 66 -0.44 3.20 12.51
CA LEU A 66 -1.12 1.96 12.11
C LEU A 66 -2.21 1.53 13.10
N ARG A 67 -1.98 1.69 14.39
CA ARG A 67 -3.01 1.40 15.40
C ARG A 67 -4.20 2.37 15.31
N GLU A 68 -3.96 3.61 14.97
CA GLU A 68 -4.97 4.68 14.93
C GLU A 68 -5.75 4.71 13.62
N CYS A 69 -5.19 4.25 12.50
CA CYS A 69 -5.86 4.28 11.20
C CYS A 69 -6.95 3.20 11.08
N ASP A 70 -7.87 3.42 10.16
CA ASP A 70 -8.89 2.41 9.83
C ASP A 70 -8.33 1.30 8.94
N THR A 71 -7.49 1.68 7.98
CA THR A 71 -6.75 0.73 7.14
C THR A 71 -5.58 1.44 6.45
N TRP A 72 -4.81 0.69 5.68
CA TRP A 72 -3.64 1.20 4.96
C TRP A 72 -3.50 0.53 3.59
N ILE A 73 -2.80 1.20 2.69
CA ILE A 73 -2.46 0.69 1.36
C ILE A 73 -0.96 0.87 1.14
N SER A 74 -0.28 -0.16 0.73
CA SER A 74 1.14 -0.09 0.37
C SER A 74 1.47 -0.97 -0.83
N CYS A 75 2.64 -0.77 -1.41
CA CYS A 75 3.28 -1.74 -2.28
C CYS A 75 4.00 -2.81 -1.42
N ASP A 76 4.64 -3.78 -2.07
CA ASP A 76 5.50 -4.75 -1.38
C ASP A 76 6.74 -4.05 -0.82
N SER A 77 6.69 -3.70 0.46
CA SER A 77 7.71 -2.97 1.19
C SER A 77 7.67 -3.32 2.67
N PHE A 78 8.59 -2.75 3.43
CA PHE A 78 8.64 -2.91 4.89
C PHE A 78 7.29 -2.59 5.57
N PHE A 79 6.55 -1.60 5.07
CA PHE A 79 5.32 -1.13 5.70
C PHE A 79 4.24 -2.22 5.79
N GLN A 80 4.12 -3.09 4.80
CA GLN A 80 3.15 -4.18 4.84
C GLN A 80 3.39 -5.15 6.01
N HIS A 81 4.67 -5.41 6.30
CA HIS A 81 5.04 -6.29 7.41
C HIS A 81 4.74 -5.65 8.76
N LEU A 82 4.96 -4.35 8.85
CA LEU A 82 4.67 -3.58 10.04
C LEU A 82 3.17 -3.53 10.32
N GLY A 83 2.36 -3.30 9.28
CA GLY A 83 0.89 -3.31 9.39
C GLY A 83 0.36 -4.66 9.83
N TRP A 84 0.90 -5.73 9.28
CA TRP A 84 0.56 -7.10 9.71
C TRP A 84 0.93 -7.35 11.16
N ASP A 85 2.14 -6.95 11.57
CA ASP A 85 2.63 -7.15 12.95
C ASP A 85 1.77 -6.39 13.98
N GLU A 86 1.24 -5.23 13.60
CA GLU A 86 0.30 -4.48 14.43
C GLU A 86 -1.14 -5.04 14.40
N GLY A 87 -1.38 -6.11 13.66
CA GLY A 87 -2.70 -6.71 13.52
C GLY A 87 -3.70 -5.87 12.73
N LYS A 88 -3.23 -4.90 11.96
CA LYS A 88 -4.07 -4.03 11.12
C LYS A 88 -4.12 -4.57 9.70
N ARG A 89 -5.29 -5.02 9.28
CA ARG A 89 -5.52 -5.48 7.92
C ARG A 89 -5.40 -4.32 6.94
N GLY A 90 -4.64 -4.52 5.86
CA GLY A 90 -4.45 -3.53 4.82
C GLY A 90 -4.52 -4.12 3.43
N ILE A 91 -4.26 -3.27 2.44
CA ILE A 91 -4.24 -3.63 1.03
C ILE A 91 -2.81 -3.51 0.53
N VAL A 92 -2.30 -4.57 -0.09
CA VAL A 92 -0.97 -4.58 -0.70
C VAL A 92 -1.10 -4.72 -2.21
N LEU A 93 -0.42 -3.83 -2.92
CA LEU A 93 -0.45 -3.75 -4.38
C LEU A 93 0.80 -4.40 -4.95
N TRP A 94 0.61 -5.49 -5.69
CA TRP A 94 1.68 -6.35 -6.20
C TRP A 94 1.86 -6.18 -7.71
N SER A 95 3.04 -6.48 -8.20
CA SER A 95 3.35 -6.50 -9.63
C SER A 95 4.29 -7.64 -9.99
N VAL A 96 5.54 -7.59 -9.54
CA VAL A 96 6.63 -8.51 -9.95
C VAL A 96 7.07 -9.44 -8.83
N SER A 97 6.83 -9.09 -7.57
CA SER A 97 7.11 -9.97 -6.42
C SER A 97 5.88 -10.81 -6.07
N ASP A 98 6.11 -12.00 -5.56
CA ASP A 98 5.06 -12.99 -5.30
C ASP A 98 4.44 -12.80 -3.91
N PRO A 99 3.14 -12.48 -3.83
CA PRO A 99 2.46 -12.36 -2.54
C PRO A 99 2.41 -13.65 -1.74
N LEU A 100 2.53 -14.81 -2.38
CA LEU A 100 2.59 -16.10 -1.68
C LEU A 100 3.93 -16.32 -0.97
N ILE A 101 4.98 -15.60 -1.39
CA ILE A 101 6.32 -15.67 -0.75
C ILE A 101 6.48 -14.55 0.28
N PHE A 102 6.16 -13.31 -0.11
CA PHE A 102 6.46 -12.10 0.66
C PHE A 102 5.27 -11.46 1.34
N GLY A 103 4.06 -11.87 1.00
CA GLY A 103 2.83 -11.31 1.56
C GLY A 103 2.34 -12.03 2.80
N HIS A 104 1.27 -11.48 3.35
CA HIS A 104 0.54 -12.06 4.49
C HIS A 104 -0.90 -12.33 4.05
N PRO A 105 -1.41 -13.57 4.22
CA PRO A 105 -2.76 -13.92 3.73
C PRO A 105 -3.89 -13.16 4.44
N GLU A 106 -3.63 -12.61 5.62
CA GLU A 106 -4.59 -11.78 6.36
C GLU A 106 -4.86 -10.44 5.67
N ASN A 107 -3.92 -9.95 4.87
CA ASN A 107 -4.09 -8.73 4.08
C ASN A 107 -4.83 -9.00 2.77
N ILE A 108 -5.38 -7.95 2.18
CA ILE A 108 -5.91 -8.00 0.81
C ILE A 108 -4.74 -7.82 -0.15
N ASN A 109 -4.33 -8.89 -0.81
CA ASN A 109 -3.22 -8.87 -1.75
C ASN A 109 -3.76 -8.79 -3.18
N LEU A 110 -3.52 -7.65 -3.84
CA LEU A 110 -4.02 -7.41 -5.20
C LEU A 110 -2.89 -7.59 -6.22
N LEU A 111 -2.92 -8.68 -6.92
CA LEU A 111 -2.03 -9.01 -8.02
C LEU A 111 -2.86 -9.16 -9.29
N LYS A 112 -2.51 -8.42 -10.35
CA LYS A 112 -3.25 -8.45 -11.61
C LYS A 112 -3.21 -9.81 -12.28
N ASP A 113 -1.99 -10.37 -12.40
CA ASP A 113 -1.78 -11.66 -13.05
C ASP A 113 -0.45 -12.26 -12.59
N ARG A 114 -0.46 -13.55 -12.28
CA ARG A 114 0.76 -14.26 -11.87
C ARG A 114 1.81 -14.35 -12.98
N SER A 115 1.43 -14.20 -14.24
CA SER A 115 2.38 -14.14 -15.36
C SER A 115 3.31 -12.91 -15.29
N ASN A 116 2.94 -11.89 -14.52
CA ASN A 116 3.76 -10.70 -14.30
C ASN A 116 4.91 -10.91 -13.29
N LEU A 117 4.86 -11.99 -12.52
CA LEU A 117 5.88 -12.26 -11.49
C LEU A 117 7.24 -12.49 -12.13
N ALA A 118 8.29 -11.93 -11.51
CA ALA A 118 9.65 -12.19 -11.95
C ALA A 118 9.99 -13.69 -11.78
N GLU A 119 10.71 -14.25 -12.73
CA GLU A 119 11.08 -15.66 -12.71
C GLU A 119 11.90 -16.00 -11.48
N ASN A 120 12.86 -15.15 -11.12
CA ASN A 120 13.65 -15.30 -9.89
C ASN A 120 13.20 -14.27 -8.86
N GLN A 121 12.52 -14.71 -7.81
CA GLN A 121 11.97 -13.86 -6.74
C GLN A 121 13.02 -13.36 -5.74
N PHE A 122 14.25 -13.89 -5.80
CA PHE A 122 15.33 -13.53 -4.87
C PHE A 122 16.44 -12.74 -5.56
N LEU A 123 16.16 -12.17 -6.73
CA LEU A 123 17.07 -11.30 -7.46
C LEU A 123 17.01 -9.85 -6.95
N TRP A 124 17.97 -9.06 -7.40
CA TRP A 124 17.96 -7.62 -7.21
C TRP A 124 16.95 -6.98 -8.16
N TRP A 125 16.00 -6.22 -7.62
CA TRP A 125 14.96 -5.54 -8.40
C TRP A 125 15.52 -4.47 -9.36
N GLU A 126 16.79 -4.12 -9.23
CA GLU A 126 17.54 -3.26 -10.15
C GLU A 126 17.44 -3.67 -11.63
N TYR A 127 17.26 -4.96 -11.88
CA TYR A 127 17.22 -5.53 -13.24
C TYR A 127 15.80 -5.71 -13.77
N VAL A 128 14.79 -5.31 -13.02
CA VAL A 128 13.39 -5.46 -13.43
C VAL A 128 12.83 -4.10 -13.81
N GLU A 129 12.31 -4.01 -15.04
CA GLU A 129 11.70 -2.79 -15.55
C GLU A 129 10.35 -2.51 -14.90
N HIS A 130 10.09 -1.23 -14.59
CA HIS A 130 8.76 -0.78 -14.17
C HIS A 130 7.81 -0.77 -15.36
N ARG A 131 6.67 -1.49 -15.23
CA ARG A 131 5.64 -1.53 -16.27
C ARG A 131 4.26 -1.31 -15.65
N SER A 132 3.57 -0.26 -16.10
CA SER A 132 2.24 0.10 -15.61
C SER A 132 1.20 -0.99 -15.83
N ASP A 133 1.31 -1.74 -16.92
CA ASP A 133 0.37 -2.80 -17.30
C ASP A 133 0.38 -4.02 -16.38
N ARG A 134 1.33 -4.09 -15.45
CA ARG A 134 1.42 -5.16 -14.44
C ARG A 134 0.56 -4.94 -13.20
N PHE A 135 -0.06 -3.78 -13.08
CA PHE A 135 -0.82 -3.40 -11.87
C PHE A 135 -2.32 -3.49 -12.11
N VAL A 136 -3.07 -3.80 -11.04
CA VAL A 136 -4.53 -3.76 -11.06
C VAL A 136 -5.03 -2.33 -11.28
N ASP A 137 -6.22 -2.22 -11.88
CA ASP A 137 -6.84 -0.92 -12.12
C ASP A 137 -7.18 -0.20 -10.80
N PRO A 138 -7.11 1.15 -10.76
CA PRO A 138 -7.47 1.91 -9.56
C PRO A 138 -8.87 1.62 -9.04
N GLN A 139 -9.81 1.33 -9.92
CA GLN A 139 -11.18 0.97 -9.54
C GLN A 139 -11.23 -0.31 -8.70
N GLU A 140 -10.40 -1.28 -9.00
CA GLU A 140 -10.31 -2.54 -8.23
C GLU A 140 -9.74 -2.29 -6.84
N VAL A 141 -8.73 -1.43 -6.73
CA VAL A 141 -8.17 -1.02 -5.43
C VAL A 141 -9.21 -0.25 -4.61
N PHE A 142 -9.91 0.68 -5.25
CA PHE A 142 -10.96 1.44 -4.58
C PHE A 142 -12.10 0.55 -4.10
N SER A 143 -12.49 -0.47 -4.87
CA SER A 143 -13.52 -1.44 -4.45
C SER A 143 -13.09 -2.20 -3.20
N ALA A 144 -11.84 -2.65 -3.13
CA ALA A 144 -11.28 -3.32 -1.96
C ALA A 144 -11.23 -2.38 -0.74
N LEU A 145 -10.82 -1.13 -0.95
CA LEU A 145 -10.79 -0.10 0.11
C LEU A 145 -12.19 0.18 0.64
N SER A 146 -13.17 0.33 -0.24
CA SER A 146 -14.56 0.60 0.14
C SER A 146 -15.15 -0.53 0.99
N GLU A 147 -14.84 -1.77 0.65
CA GLU A 147 -15.25 -2.94 1.41
C GLU A 147 -14.67 -2.93 2.83
N VAL A 148 -13.36 -2.69 2.96
CA VAL A 148 -12.69 -2.61 4.26
C VAL A 148 -13.28 -1.48 5.11
N LEU A 149 -13.44 -0.29 4.54
CA LEU A 149 -13.98 0.87 5.26
C LEU A 149 -15.45 0.66 5.66
N SER A 150 -16.25 -0.06 4.88
CA SER A 150 -17.62 -0.40 5.23
C SER A 150 -17.68 -1.34 6.43
N ILE A 151 -16.82 -2.35 6.49
CA ILE A 151 -16.71 -3.27 7.62
C ILE A 151 -16.30 -2.52 8.90
N GLU A 152 -15.29 -1.64 8.83
CA GLU A 152 -14.83 -0.83 9.95
C GLU A 152 -15.95 0.09 10.48
N LYS A 153 -16.72 0.73 9.60
CA LYS A 153 -17.84 1.59 9.95
C LYS A 153 -18.96 0.80 10.65
N GLU A 154 -19.27 -0.40 10.19
CA GLU A 154 -20.26 -1.28 10.81
C GLU A 154 -19.82 -1.72 12.21
N ALA A 155 -18.56 -2.08 12.38
CA ALA A 155 -17.97 -2.44 13.66
C ALA A 155 -18.04 -1.27 14.66
N GLU A 156 -17.77 -0.04 14.22
CA GLU A 156 -17.86 1.16 15.03
C GLU A 156 -19.30 1.42 15.51
N ILE A 157 -20.28 1.27 14.63
CA ILE A 157 -21.70 1.40 14.96
C ILE A 157 -22.11 0.38 16.04
N VAL A 158 -21.71 -0.89 15.87
CA VAL A 158 -22.00 -1.96 16.82
C VAL A 158 -21.37 -1.71 18.19
N SER A 159 -20.13 -1.21 18.22
CA SER A 159 -19.43 -0.93 19.49
C SER A 159 -20.03 0.26 20.26
N ASN A 160 -20.73 1.16 19.57
CA ASN A 160 -21.37 2.34 20.17
C ASN A 160 -22.84 2.14 20.55
N THR A 161 -23.38 0.97 20.31
CA THR A 161 -24.72 0.55 20.76
C THR A 161 -24.63 -0.37 21.95
#